data_d0d838e984f141e03afc6845a72d7827
#
_entry.id   d0d838e984f141e03afc6845a72d7827
#
_cell.length_a   1.000
_cell.length_b   1.000
_cell.length_c   1.000
_cell.angle_alpha   90.00
_cell.angle_beta   90.00
_cell.angle_gamma   90.00
#
_symmetry.space_group_name_H-M   'P 1'
#
loop_
_entity.id
_entity.type
_entity.pdbx_description
1 polymer ?
#
loop_
_entity_poly.entity_id
_entity_poly.type
_entity_poly.pdbx_seq_one_letter_code
_entity_poly.pdbx_strand_id
1 'polypeptide(L)'
;MLKRLVLMLVIAISCLQFSLADAAKEYNEEVNAPVGSYFGFGVDGQQLTILRGTASIAMQNGREYLYLSQLGDVLVNVRFDHPHKTGNKVDYRYLIHVVQPADLVAADRRLNAKEAARKATIKPELFPQQVLDLVNKERAKVGARPLRLSSELQSAAMLRAREITQVMSHTRPNGKSCMTVLKSPWGAGENIAGGNETPEEVVEGWMNSPGHRRNILYPRFNKLGVGYCYDPNGVGGYQHYWVQLFQE
;
A
#
# COMPACT_ATOMS: atom_id res chain seq x y z
N MET A 1 5.30 -43.15 16.92
CA MET A 1 4.39 -42.01 16.69
C MET A 1 5.20 -40.74 16.56
N LEU A 2 5.52 -40.35 15.36
CA LEU A 2 6.32 -39.15 15.08
C LEU A 2 5.40 -37.94 15.22
N LYS A 3 5.58 -37.13 16.27
CA LYS A 3 4.89 -35.85 16.42
C LYS A 3 5.38 -34.97 15.25
N ARG A 4 4.53 -34.78 14.25
CA ARG A 4 4.77 -33.80 13.18
C ARG A 4 4.80 -32.42 13.85
N LEU A 5 5.99 -31.83 13.86
CA LEU A 5 6.18 -30.46 14.30
C LEU A 5 5.45 -29.55 13.28
N VAL A 6 4.29 -29.06 13.67
CA VAL A 6 3.58 -28.03 12.89
C VAL A 6 4.35 -26.75 13.12
N LEU A 7 5.22 -26.41 12.17
CA LEU A 7 5.85 -25.08 12.14
C LEU A 7 4.76 -24.09 11.71
N MET A 8 4.07 -23.50 12.68
CA MET A 8 3.19 -22.37 12.42
C MET A 8 4.06 -21.16 12.14
N LEU A 9 4.27 -20.85 10.85
CA LEU A 9 4.74 -19.54 10.47
C LEU A 9 3.53 -18.60 10.54
N VAL A 10 3.28 -18.05 11.71
CA VAL A 10 2.33 -16.96 11.89
C VAL A 10 3.09 -15.70 11.49
N ILE A 11 2.92 -15.26 10.27
CA ILE A 11 3.28 -13.89 9.92
C ILE A 11 2.25 -13.02 10.65
N ALA A 12 2.68 -12.45 11.76
CA ALA A 12 1.92 -11.37 12.38
C ALA A 12 1.90 -10.25 11.33
N ILE A 13 0.73 -10.05 10.71
CA ILE A 13 0.50 -8.88 9.86
C ILE A 13 0.53 -7.68 10.82
N SER A 14 1.74 -7.18 11.08
CA SER A 14 1.93 -5.93 11.78
C SER A 14 1.33 -4.84 10.90
N CYS A 15 0.19 -4.30 11.32
CA CYS A 15 -0.51 -3.19 10.71
C CYS A 15 -0.58 -3.31 9.19
N LEU A 16 -1.60 -3.99 8.69
CA LEU A 16 -1.94 -4.09 7.28
C LEU A 16 -1.97 -2.68 6.67
N GLN A 17 -0.87 -2.32 6.06
CA GLN A 17 -0.81 -1.20 5.14
C GLN A 17 -1.51 -1.64 3.87
N PHE A 18 -2.82 -1.37 3.80
CA PHE A 18 -3.59 -1.63 2.59
C PHE A 18 -3.15 -0.65 1.51
N SER A 19 -2.11 -1.02 0.80
CA SER A 19 -1.90 -0.51 -0.53
C SER A 19 -2.96 -1.15 -1.44
N LEU A 20 -3.94 -0.37 -1.85
CA LEU A 20 -4.87 -0.74 -2.93
C LEU A 20 -4.19 -0.50 -4.28
N ALA A 21 -2.91 -0.74 -4.36
CA ALA A 21 -2.17 -0.44 -5.55
C ALA A 21 -1.29 -1.60 -5.93
N ASP A 22 -1.76 -2.34 -6.85
CA ASP A 22 -0.91 -2.83 -7.94
C ASP A 22 -1.76 -3.44 -9.07
N ALA A 23 -2.27 -2.63 -9.97
CA ALA A 23 -2.81 -3.13 -11.24
C ALA A 23 -1.71 -3.77 -12.11
N ALA A 24 -0.44 -3.60 -11.73
CA ALA A 24 0.72 -4.22 -12.37
C ALA A 24 1.24 -5.45 -11.63
N LYS A 25 0.97 -5.61 -10.32
CA LYS A 25 1.33 -6.80 -9.56
C LYS A 25 0.13 -7.73 -9.42
N GLU A 26 0.37 -9.00 -9.72
CA GLU A 26 -0.60 -10.06 -9.53
C GLU A 26 -0.89 -10.34 -8.04
N TYR A 27 0.00 -9.88 -7.13
CA TYR A 27 -0.03 -10.14 -5.68
C TYR A 27 0.41 -8.91 -4.87
N ASN A 28 0.00 -8.86 -3.60
CA ASN A 28 0.38 -7.82 -2.65
C ASN A 28 1.67 -8.17 -1.89
N GLU A 29 1.86 -9.43 -1.57
CA GLU A 29 3.01 -9.90 -0.80
C GLU A 29 3.61 -11.17 -1.41
N GLU A 30 4.94 -11.31 -1.33
CA GLU A 30 5.71 -12.42 -1.85
C GLU A 30 6.49 -13.05 -0.68
N VAL A 31 6.31 -14.36 -0.47
CA VAL A 31 6.90 -15.07 0.67
C VAL A 31 7.38 -16.46 0.26
N ASN A 32 8.31 -17.03 1.03
CA ASN A 32 8.72 -18.43 0.91
C ASN A 32 8.11 -19.26 2.02
N ALA A 33 7.75 -20.51 1.71
CA ALA A 33 7.29 -21.46 2.70
C ALA A 33 7.77 -22.89 2.36
N PRO A 34 8.01 -23.75 3.37
CA PRO A 34 8.49 -25.11 3.12
C PRO A 34 7.35 -26.02 2.65
N VAL A 35 7.65 -26.91 1.70
CA VAL A 35 6.72 -27.96 1.27
C VAL A 35 6.34 -28.85 2.45
N GLY A 36 5.10 -29.29 2.50
CA GLY A 36 4.54 -30.10 3.60
C GLY A 36 4.13 -29.30 4.83
N SER A 37 4.18 -27.96 4.79
CA SER A 37 3.74 -27.08 5.87
C SER A 37 2.31 -26.57 5.71
N TYR A 38 1.76 -26.07 6.82
CA TYR A 38 0.54 -25.29 6.84
C TYR A 38 0.90 -23.80 6.94
N PHE A 39 0.31 -22.99 6.07
CA PHE A 39 0.52 -21.56 6.03
C PHE A 39 -0.75 -20.82 6.48
N GLY A 40 -0.62 -19.96 7.50
CA GLY A 40 -1.72 -19.16 8.05
C GLY A 40 -1.45 -17.68 7.88
N PHE A 41 -2.51 -16.89 7.72
CA PHE A 41 -2.44 -15.46 7.40
C PHE A 41 -2.71 -14.54 8.61
N GLY A 42 -2.94 -15.10 9.80
CA GLY A 42 -3.02 -14.36 11.07
C GLY A 42 -4.23 -13.42 11.22
N VAL A 43 -5.24 -13.50 10.34
CA VAL A 43 -6.47 -12.70 10.41
C VAL A 43 -7.67 -13.57 10.77
N ASP A 44 -8.57 -13.04 11.59
CA ASP A 44 -9.80 -13.74 11.98
C ASP A 44 -10.86 -13.66 10.89
N GLY A 45 -11.67 -14.72 10.75
CA GLY A 45 -12.75 -14.77 9.78
C GLY A 45 -12.31 -14.74 8.31
N GLN A 46 -11.03 -15.06 8.06
CA GLN A 46 -10.49 -15.12 6.70
C GLN A 46 -11.15 -16.22 5.86
N GLN A 47 -11.25 -15.95 4.57
CA GLN A 47 -11.63 -16.90 3.53
C GLN A 47 -10.51 -16.99 2.50
N LEU A 48 -10.05 -18.19 2.22
CA LEU A 48 -8.96 -18.43 1.28
C LEU A 48 -9.50 -18.87 -0.08
N THR A 49 -8.89 -18.38 -1.15
CA THR A 49 -9.16 -18.83 -2.52
C THR A 49 -7.83 -19.04 -3.23
N ILE A 50 -7.53 -20.27 -3.62
CA ILE A 50 -6.35 -20.60 -4.42
C ILE A 50 -6.63 -20.14 -5.85
N LEU A 51 -5.86 -19.15 -6.33
CA LEU A 51 -5.99 -18.61 -7.68
C LEU A 51 -5.10 -19.35 -8.68
N ARG A 52 -3.93 -19.84 -8.24
CA ARG A 52 -2.97 -20.57 -9.05
C ARG A 52 -2.08 -21.44 -8.16
N GLY A 53 -1.55 -22.53 -8.71
CA GLY A 53 -0.62 -23.43 -8.02
C GLY A 53 -1.31 -24.59 -7.31
N THR A 54 -0.52 -25.45 -6.68
CA THR A 54 -1.00 -26.68 -6.03
C THR A 54 -0.91 -26.54 -4.51
N ALA A 55 -2.07 -26.37 -3.89
CA ALA A 55 -2.25 -26.36 -2.45
C ALA A 55 -3.66 -26.82 -2.11
N SER A 56 -3.96 -27.06 -0.84
CA SER A 56 -5.31 -27.35 -0.37
C SER A 56 -5.65 -26.48 0.85
N ILE A 57 -6.94 -26.18 1.02
CA ILE A 57 -7.42 -25.44 2.18
C ILE A 57 -7.79 -26.45 3.27
N ALA A 58 -7.25 -26.28 4.46
CA ALA A 58 -7.51 -27.13 5.62
C ALA A 58 -8.09 -26.29 6.76
N MET A 59 -9.08 -26.85 7.46
CA MET A 59 -9.67 -26.20 8.65
C MET A 59 -8.99 -26.70 9.91
N GLN A 60 -8.50 -25.77 10.75
CA GLN A 60 -7.96 -26.07 12.07
C GLN A 60 -8.48 -25.06 13.08
N ASN A 61 -9.12 -25.52 14.15
CA ASN A 61 -9.70 -24.65 15.19
C ASN A 61 -10.60 -23.51 14.66
N GLY A 62 -11.41 -23.82 13.63
CA GLY A 62 -12.32 -22.85 13.01
C GLY A 62 -11.67 -21.83 12.08
N ARG A 63 -10.39 -21.98 11.75
CA ARG A 63 -9.66 -21.12 10.80
C ARG A 63 -9.21 -21.92 9.58
N GLU A 64 -9.19 -21.25 8.44
CA GLU A 64 -8.63 -21.79 7.19
C GLU A 64 -7.12 -21.62 7.18
N TYR A 65 -6.43 -22.68 6.75
CA TYR A 65 -4.98 -22.72 6.51
C TYR A 65 -4.74 -23.27 5.10
N LEU A 66 -3.65 -22.83 4.49
CA LEU A 66 -3.20 -23.38 3.23
C LEU A 66 -2.22 -24.52 3.50
N TYR A 67 -2.50 -25.73 3.03
CA TYR A 67 -1.55 -26.84 3.06
C TYR A 67 -0.75 -26.88 1.77
N LEU A 68 0.55 -26.71 1.85
CA LEU A 68 1.48 -26.59 0.74
C LEU A 68 2.07 -27.97 0.40
N SER A 69 1.39 -28.73 -0.45
CA SER A 69 1.70 -30.13 -0.70
C SER A 69 2.79 -30.37 -1.77
N GLN A 70 3.08 -29.38 -2.60
CA GLN A 70 4.03 -29.50 -3.71
C GLN A 70 4.92 -28.27 -3.83
N LEU A 71 6.12 -28.47 -4.41
CA LEU A 71 7.03 -27.37 -4.76
C LEU A 71 6.45 -26.51 -5.89
N GLY A 72 6.80 -25.23 -5.88
CA GLY A 72 6.40 -24.27 -6.89
C GLY A 72 5.64 -23.08 -6.32
N ASP A 73 5.09 -22.26 -7.20
CA ASP A 73 4.40 -21.04 -6.81
C ASP A 73 2.91 -21.27 -6.56
N VAL A 74 2.41 -20.73 -5.46
CA VAL A 74 0.99 -20.70 -5.12
C VAL A 74 0.55 -19.25 -4.98
N LEU A 75 -0.43 -18.83 -5.79
CA LEU A 75 -1.10 -17.55 -5.65
C LEU A 75 -2.41 -17.78 -4.92
N VAL A 76 -2.59 -17.13 -3.77
CA VAL A 76 -3.77 -17.22 -2.94
C VAL A 76 -4.38 -15.85 -2.68
N ASN A 77 -5.70 -15.74 -2.75
CA ASN A 77 -6.45 -14.58 -2.28
C ASN A 77 -6.96 -14.86 -0.87
N VAL A 78 -6.71 -13.92 0.04
CA VAL A 78 -7.17 -13.92 1.42
C VAL A 78 -8.22 -12.83 1.56
N ARG A 79 -9.47 -13.21 1.79
CA ARG A 79 -10.56 -12.25 2.01
C ARG A 79 -10.87 -12.18 3.49
N PHE A 80 -10.90 -10.99 4.06
CA PHE A 80 -11.17 -10.76 5.49
C PHE A 80 -11.88 -9.43 5.73
N ASP A 81 -12.34 -9.21 6.97
CA ASP A 81 -13.01 -7.96 7.33
C ASP A 81 -12.02 -6.81 7.44
N HIS A 82 -12.36 -5.66 6.88
CA HIS A 82 -11.51 -4.47 6.97
C HIS A 82 -11.40 -4.01 8.43
N PRO A 83 -10.18 -3.87 8.99
CA PRO A 83 -9.99 -3.63 10.43
C PRO A 83 -10.62 -2.33 10.94
N HIS A 84 -10.82 -1.34 10.06
CA HIS A 84 -11.33 -0.01 10.43
C HIS A 84 -12.65 0.38 9.75
N LYS A 85 -13.28 -0.52 8.97
CA LYS A 85 -14.54 -0.22 8.26
C LYS A 85 -15.47 -1.42 8.36
N THR A 86 -16.35 -1.40 9.37
CA THR A 86 -17.33 -2.46 9.61
C THR A 86 -18.14 -2.77 8.36
N GLY A 87 -18.26 -4.05 8.03
CA GLY A 87 -19.03 -4.54 6.87
C GLY A 87 -18.31 -4.51 5.54
N ASN A 88 -17.11 -3.93 5.45
CA ASN A 88 -16.29 -3.98 4.24
C ASN A 88 -15.34 -5.18 4.29
N LYS A 89 -15.23 -5.89 3.17
CA LYS A 89 -14.24 -6.97 2.98
C LYS A 89 -13.02 -6.43 2.22
N VAL A 90 -11.88 -7.03 2.51
CA VAL A 90 -10.61 -6.77 1.80
C VAL A 90 -10.15 -8.06 1.17
N ASP A 91 -9.69 -7.98 -0.06
CA ASP A 91 -9.00 -9.05 -0.77
C ASP A 91 -7.50 -8.71 -0.80
N TYR A 92 -6.67 -9.64 -0.28
CA TYR A 92 -5.22 -9.48 -0.24
C TYR A 92 -4.58 -10.73 -0.85
N ARG A 93 -3.64 -10.55 -1.76
CA ARG A 93 -3.05 -11.67 -2.52
C ARG A 93 -1.63 -11.92 -2.08
N TYR A 94 -1.32 -13.19 -1.86
CA TYR A 94 0.02 -13.69 -1.56
C TYR A 94 0.53 -14.55 -2.71
N LEU A 95 1.76 -14.30 -3.13
CA LEU A 95 2.54 -15.23 -3.93
C LEU A 95 3.46 -16.01 -2.99
N ILE A 96 3.23 -17.32 -2.86
CA ILE A 96 3.98 -18.19 -1.96
C ILE A 96 4.88 -19.10 -2.80
N HIS A 97 6.19 -18.95 -2.65
CA HIS A 97 7.17 -19.86 -3.23
C HIS A 97 7.35 -21.06 -2.30
N VAL A 98 6.81 -22.20 -2.70
CA VAL A 98 6.93 -23.45 -1.94
C VAL A 98 8.26 -24.12 -2.27
N VAL A 99 9.15 -24.16 -1.29
CA VAL A 99 10.54 -24.63 -1.43
C VAL A 99 10.81 -25.84 -0.55
N GLN A 100 11.91 -26.55 -0.81
CA GLN A 100 12.38 -27.58 0.13
C GLN A 100 12.78 -26.93 1.47
N PRO A 101 12.53 -27.58 2.62
CA PRO A 101 12.92 -27.04 3.92
C PRO A 101 14.41 -26.69 4.02
N ALA A 102 15.28 -27.45 3.37
CA ALA A 102 16.73 -27.16 3.33
C ALA A 102 17.09 -25.89 2.57
N ASP A 103 16.25 -25.45 1.62
CA ASP A 103 16.50 -24.30 0.77
C ASP A 103 15.85 -23.01 1.29
N LEU A 104 15.00 -23.09 2.33
CA LEU A 104 14.21 -21.96 2.82
C LEU A 104 15.05 -20.73 3.18
N VAL A 105 16.14 -20.93 3.93
CA VAL A 105 17.03 -19.83 4.33
C VAL A 105 17.67 -19.15 3.13
N ALA A 106 18.04 -19.93 2.11
CA ALA A 106 18.62 -19.37 0.89
C ALA A 106 17.58 -18.63 0.04
N ALA A 107 16.34 -19.15 0.00
CA ALA A 107 15.22 -18.51 -0.69
C ALA A 107 14.85 -17.18 -0.02
N ASP A 108 14.74 -17.14 1.32
CA ASP A 108 14.46 -15.92 2.07
C ASP A 108 15.57 -14.87 1.89
N ARG A 109 16.83 -15.29 1.87
CA ARG A 109 17.94 -14.37 1.60
C ARG A 109 17.86 -13.75 0.20
N ARG A 110 17.47 -14.53 -0.81
CA ARG A 110 17.26 -14.03 -2.19
C ARG A 110 16.10 -13.05 -2.27
N LEU A 111 14.97 -13.36 -1.63
CA LEU A 111 13.78 -12.51 -1.59
C LEU A 111 14.12 -11.17 -0.89
N ASN A 112 14.76 -11.21 0.27
CA ASN A 112 15.20 -10.01 0.99
C ASN A 112 16.20 -9.17 0.19
N ALA A 113 17.13 -9.81 -0.56
CA ALA A 113 18.05 -9.11 -1.43
C ALA A 113 17.35 -8.44 -2.61
N LYS A 114 16.35 -9.09 -3.21
CA LYS A 114 15.49 -8.52 -4.27
C LYS A 114 14.75 -7.29 -3.75
N GLU A 115 14.15 -7.38 -2.57
CA GLU A 115 13.44 -6.27 -1.94
C GLU A 115 14.38 -5.10 -1.57
N ALA A 116 15.57 -5.39 -1.03
CA ALA A 116 16.57 -4.38 -0.74
C ALA A 116 17.05 -3.68 -2.01
N ALA A 117 17.26 -4.43 -3.11
CA ALA A 117 17.62 -3.86 -4.41
C ALA A 117 16.50 -2.96 -4.95
N ARG A 118 15.22 -3.38 -4.84
CA ARG A 118 14.05 -2.57 -5.19
C ARG A 118 14.05 -1.25 -4.40
N LYS A 119 14.22 -1.33 -3.07
CA LYS A 119 14.26 -0.14 -2.19
C LYS A 119 15.43 0.80 -2.53
N ALA A 120 16.58 0.27 -2.92
CA ALA A 120 17.72 1.07 -3.33
C ALA A 120 17.50 1.86 -4.63
N THR A 121 16.52 1.48 -5.45
CA THR A 121 16.15 2.22 -6.67
C THR A 121 15.15 3.35 -6.41
N ILE A 122 14.53 3.39 -5.24
CA ILE A 122 13.56 4.42 -4.87
C ILE A 122 14.28 5.76 -4.67
N LYS A 123 13.86 6.78 -5.42
CA LYS A 123 14.41 8.13 -5.40
C LYS A 123 13.33 9.13 -5.04
N PRO A 124 13.12 9.44 -3.74
CA PRO A 124 12.05 10.32 -3.28
C PRO A 124 12.09 11.72 -3.90
N GLU A 125 13.26 12.17 -4.33
CA GLU A 125 13.43 13.44 -5.04
C GLU A 125 12.71 13.48 -6.41
N LEU A 126 12.46 12.33 -7.01
CA LEU A 126 11.72 12.19 -8.27
C LEU A 126 10.20 12.04 -8.07
N PHE A 127 9.73 11.76 -6.88
CA PHE A 127 8.33 11.48 -6.58
C PHE A 127 7.37 12.59 -7.04
N PRO A 128 7.67 13.89 -6.87
CA PRO A 128 6.77 14.93 -7.35
C PRO A 128 6.50 14.86 -8.85
N GLN A 129 7.53 14.59 -9.65
CA GLN A 129 7.37 14.46 -11.10
C GLN A 129 6.63 13.17 -11.46
N GLN A 130 6.95 12.05 -10.84
CA GLN A 130 6.30 10.77 -11.09
C GLN A 130 4.80 10.83 -10.75
N VAL A 131 4.43 11.41 -9.61
CA VAL A 131 3.02 11.63 -9.24
C VAL A 131 2.33 12.56 -10.24
N LEU A 132 2.99 13.64 -10.67
CA LEU A 132 2.42 14.55 -11.68
C LEU A 132 2.10 13.81 -12.97
N ASP A 133 3.04 12.99 -13.46
CA ASP A 133 2.89 12.24 -14.71
C ASP A 133 1.73 11.24 -14.63
N LEU A 134 1.62 10.52 -13.51
CA LEU A 134 0.53 9.58 -13.25
C LEU A 134 -0.83 10.31 -13.18
N VAL A 135 -0.90 11.39 -12.42
CA VAL A 135 -2.11 12.22 -12.30
C VAL A 135 -2.54 12.77 -13.66
N ASN A 136 -1.60 13.25 -14.47
CA ASN A 136 -1.91 13.78 -15.78
C ASN A 136 -2.39 12.70 -16.77
N LYS A 137 -1.91 11.45 -16.63
CA LYS A 137 -2.49 10.30 -17.37
C LYS A 137 -3.97 10.08 -17.01
N GLU A 138 -4.31 10.16 -15.72
CA GLU A 138 -5.71 10.01 -15.30
C GLU A 138 -6.58 11.18 -15.77
N ARG A 139 -6.07 12.40 -15.68
CA ARG A 139 -6.77 13.60 -16.17
C ARG A 139 -7.02 13.56 -17.67
N ALA A 140 -6.06 13.08 -18.46
CA ALA A 140 -6.21 12.92 -19.91
C ALA A 140 -7.36 11.98 -20.29
N LYS A 141 -7.58 10.90 -19.52
CA LYS A 141 -8.69 9.95 -19.77
C LYS A 141 -10.08 10.61 -19.73
N VAL A 142 -10.21 11.74 -19.04
CA VAL A 142 -11.48 12.48 -18.90
C VAL A 142 -11.46 13.84 -19.60
N GLY A 143 -10.42 14.13 -20.39
CA GLY A 143 -10.28 15.40 -21.13
C GLY A 143 -9.98 16.61 -20.25
N ALA A 144 -9.54 16.41 -18.98
CA ALA A 144 -9.16 17.49 -18.10
C ALA A 144 -7.76 18.03 -18.48
N ARG A 145 -7.55 19.35 -18.34
CA ARG A 145 -6.26 19.98 -18.62
C ARG A 145 -5.17 19.41 -17.72
N PRO A 146 -3.93 19.21 -18.21
CA PRO A 146 -2.83 18.76 -17.40
C PRO A 146 -2.49 19.77 -16.29
N LEU A 147 -2.09 19.24 -15.14
CA LEU A 147 -1.50 20.02 -14.04
C LEU A 147 -0.02 20.27 -14.34
N ARG A 148 0.55 21.26 -13.64
CA ARG A 148 2.00 21.54 -13.61
C ARG A 148 2.46 21.66 -12.15
N LEU A 149 3.71 21.32 -11.86
CA LEU A 149 4.28 21.53 -10.54
C LEU A 149 4.38 23.04 -10.26
N SER A 150 4.08 23.39 -9.01
CA SER A 150 4.25 24.73 -8.47
C SER A 150 5.22 24.65 -7.29
N SER A 151 6.30 25.42 -7.30
CA SER A 151 7.29 25.47 -6.21
C SER A 151 6.68 25.90 -4.89
N GLU A 152 5.70 26.80 -4.93
CA GLU A 152 4.95 27.22 -3.74
C GLU A 152 4.15 26.06 -3.14
N LEU A 153 3.34 25.39 -3.97
CA LEU A 153 2.57 24.22 -3.53
C LEU A 153 3.49 23.07 -3.12
N GLN A 154 4.64 22.90 -3.78
CA GLN A 154 5.61 21.87 -3.43
C GLN A 154 6.15 22.07 -2.01
N SER A 155 6.53 23.30 -1.67
CA SER A 155 7.01 23.65 -0.31
C SER A 155 5.92 23.44 0.75
N ALA A 156 4.69 23.84 0.44
CA ALA A 156 3.54 23.68 1.32
C ALA A 156 3.18 22.18 1.48
N ALA A 157 3.19 21.39 0.42
CA ALA A 157 2.92 19.96 0.47
C ALA A 157 3.97 19.21 1.28
N MET A 158 5.25 19.58 1.16
CA MET A 158 6.33 19.01 1.99
C MET A 158 6.16 19.33 3.48
N LEU A 159 5.72 20.54 3.83
CA LEU A 159 5.37 20.87 5.21
C LEU A 159 4.21 20.02 5.71
N ARG A 160 3.15 19.90 4.91
CA ARG A 160 2.00 19.07 5.25
C ARG A 160 2.36 17.59 5.39
N ALA A 161 3.22 17.04 4.52
CA ALA A 161 3.68 15.66 4.62
C ALA A 161 4.33 15.35 5.97
N ARG A 162 5.10 16.30 6.53
CA ARG A 162 5.66 16.19 7.89
C ARG A 162 4.59 16.34 8.98
N GLU A 163 3.61 17.21 8.81
CA GLU A 163 2.53 17.38 9.80
C GLU A 163 1.63 16.16 9.91
N ILE A 164 1.34 15.48 8.79
CA ILE A 164 0.49 14.29 8.81
C ILE A 164 1.18 13.06 9.40
N THR A 165 2.51 13.06 9.60
CA THR A 165 3.17 12.02 10.42
C THR A 165 2.80 12.13 11.90
N GLN A 166 2.33 13.29 12.35
CA GLN A 166 1.91 13.55 13.73
C GLN A 166 0.39 13.44 13.90
N VAL A 167 -0.37 13.93 12.92
CA VAL A 167 -1.85 13.91 12.93
C VAL A 167 -2.34 13.65 11.50
N MET A 168 -2.79 12.44 11.20
CA MET A 168 -3.31 12.07 9.88
C MET A 168 -4.69 12.71 9.64
N SER A 169 -4.70 14.00 9.34
CA SER A 169 -5.90 14.85 9.26
C SER A 169 -5.72 16.02 8.30
N HIS A 170 -6.84 16.52 7.75
CA HIS A 170 -6.92 17.82 7.08
C HIS A 170 -6.88 19.01 8.05
N THR A 171 -6.81 18.74 9.35
CA THR A 171 -6.50 19.73 10.38
C THR A 171 -5.03 19.62 10.74
N ARG A 172 -4.32 20.75 10.74
CA ARG A 172 -2.90 20.82 11.09
C ARG A 172 -2.68 20.59 12.59
N PRO A 173 -1.48 20.22 13.05
CA PRO A 173 -1.19 20.06 14.48
C PRO A 173 -1.48 21.30 15.33
N ASN A 174 -1.48 22.49 14.72
CA ASN A 174 -1.83 23.75 15.39
C ASN A 174 -3.35 24.05 15.43
N GLY A 175 -4.20 23.09 15.06
CA GLY A 175 -5.66 23.19 15.04
C GLY A 175 -6.26 23.96 13.86
N LYS A 176 -5.45 24.50 12.95
CA LYS A 176 -5.94 25.23 11.77
C LYS A 176 -6.21 24.29 10.59
N SER A 177 -6.99 24.75 9.62
CA SER A 177 -7.20 24.04 8.35
C SER A 177 -5.87 23.80 7.61
N CYS A 178 -5.76 22.66 6.92
CA CYS A 178 -4.63 22.33 6.04
C CYS A 178 -4.34 23.43 5.01
N MET A 179 -5.36 24.16 4.54
CA MET A 179 -5.22 25.23 3.56
C MET A 179 -4.44 26.43 4.07
N THR A 180 -4.25 26.57 5.39
CA THR A 180 -3.45 27.67 5.99
C THR A 180 -1.95 27.55 5.75
N VAL A 181 -1.48 26.48 5.09
CA VAL A 181 -0.09 26.41 4.59
C VAL A 181 0.12 27.23 3.32
N LEU A 182 -0.97 27.59 2.63
CA LEU A 182 -0.95 28.36 1.40
C LEU A 182 -1.06 29.86 1.67
N LYS A 183 -0.37 30.67 0.88
CA LYS A 183 -0.52 32.13 0.91
C LYS A 183 -1.92 32.56 0.48
N SER A 184 -2.47 31.87 -0.52
CA SER A 184 -3.84 32.06 -0.98
C SER A 184 -4.56 30.70 -0.97
N PRO A 185 -5.49 30.47 -0.03
CA PRO A 185 -6.19 29.18 0.08
C PRO A 185 -7.37 29.02 -0.88
N TRP A 186 -7.72 30.07 -1.64
CA TRP A 186 -8.87 30.04 -2.53
C TRP A 186 -8.64 29.12 -3.75
N GLY A 187 -9.65 28.37 -4.11
CA GLY A 187 -9.55 27.43 -5.23
C GLY A 187 -8.48 26.36 -5.01
N ALA A 188 -8.31 25.88 -3.77
CA ALA A 188 -7.33 24.86 -3.42
C ALA A 188 -7.98 23.56 -2.94
N GLY A 189 -7.26 22.45 -3.03
CA GLY A 189 -7.66 21.14 -2.55
C GLY A 189 -6.48 20.37 -1.96
N GLU A 190 -6.76 19.41 -1.08
CA GLU A 190 -5.75 18.53 -0.49
C GLU A 190 -6.18 17.07 -0.60
N ASN A 191 -5.26 16.20 -0.98
CA ASN A 191 -5.33 14.76 -0.76
C ASN A 191 -4.20 14.35 0.18
N ILE A 192 -4.49 13.45 1.13
CA ILE A 192 -3.49 12.85 2.02
C ILE A 192 -3.59 11.33 1.95
N ALA A 193 -2.46 10.65 2.12
CA ALA A 193 -2.42 9.19 2.22
C ALA A 193 -1.28 8.74 3.14
N GLY A 194 -1.42 7.54 3.70
CA GLY A 194 -0.40 6.86 4.49
C GLY A 194 -0.27 5.41 4.05
N GLY A 195 0.95 4.86 4.12
CA GLY A 195 1.23 3.46 3.89
C GLY A 195 1.71 3.07 2.48
N ASN A 196 1.49 3.92 1.49
CA ASN A 196 1.93 3.64 0.11
C ASN A 196 3.44 3.89 -0.03
N GLU A 197 4.18 2.95 -0.60
CA GLU A 197 5.63 3.06 -0.74
C GLU A 197 6.05 3.80 -2.03
N THR A 198 5.20 3.77 -3.05
CA THR A 198 5.52 4.29 -4.39
C THR A 198 4.51 5.32 -4.90
N PRO A 199 4.91 6.18 -5.86
CA PRO A 199 4.01 7.09 -6.57
C PRO A 199 2.84 6.39 -7.25
N GLU A 200 3.06 5.23 -7.83
CA GLU A 200 2.04 4.41 -8.50
C GLU A 200 0.96 4.00 -7.50
N GLU A 201 1.38 3.43 -6.38
CA GLU A 201 0.49 2.97 -5.32
C GLU A 201 -0.38 4.10 -4.77
N VAL A 202 0.24 5.22 -4.43
CA VAL A 202 -0.51 6.32 -3.82
C VAL A 202 -1.50 6.96 -4.80
N VAL A 203 -1.12 7.14 -6.07
CA VAL A 203 -2.02 7.71 -7.07
C VAL A 203 -3.19 6.78 -7.35
N GLU A 204 -2.96 5.48 -7.45
CA GLU A 204 -4.03 4.49 -7.60
C GLU A 204 -4.95 4.49 -6.39
N GLY A 205 -4.40 4.49 -5.17
CA GLY A 205 -5.19 4.58 -3.94
C GLY A 205 -6.08 5.83 -3.92
N TRP A 206 -5.56 6.99 -4.32
CA TRP A 206 -6.35 8.20 -4.44
C TRP A 206 -7.41 8.08 -5.54
N MET A 207 -7.11 7.48 -6.69
CA MET A 207 -8.07 7.31 -7.79
C MET A 207 -9.20 6.34 -7.43
N ASN A 208 -8.96 5.37 -6.55
CA ASN A 208 -9.96 4.43 -6.04
C ASN A 208 -10.85 5.04 -4.93
N SER A 209 -10.48 6.20 -4.39
CA SER A 209 -11.25 6.93 -3.39
C SER A 209 -12.07 8.07 -4.03
N PRO A 210 -13.42 8.04 -3.97
CA PRO A 210 -14.26 9.04 -4.66
C PRO A 210 -13.94 10.49 -4.29
N GLY A 211 -13.57 10.77 -3.03
CA GLY A 211 -13.19 12.11 -2.57
C GLY A 211 -11.87 12.59 -3.17
N HIS A 212 -10.84 11.76 -3.09
CA HIS A 212 -9.51 12.07 -3.61
C HIS A 212 -9.51 12.16 -5.15
N ARG A 213 -10.18 11.22 -5.81
CA ARG A 213 -10.37 11.21 -7.26
C ARG A 213 -11.01 12.50 -7.76
N ARG A 214 -12.02 13.02 -7.05
CA ARG A 214 -12.67 14.27 -7.40
C ARG A 214 -11.68 15.44 -7.43
N ASN A 215 -10.76 15.52 -6.47
CA ASN A 215 -9.69 16.53 -6.49
C ASN A 215 -8.75 16.33 -7.68
N ILE A 216 -8.27 15.11 -7.93
CA ILE A 216 -7.38 14.80 -9.05
C ILE A 216 -8.00 15.22 -10.39
N LEU A 217 -9.28 14.93 -10.58
CA LEU A 217 -9.99 15.17 -11.85
C LEU A 217 -10.67 16.55 -11.93
N TYR A 218 -10.57 17.39 -10.88
CA TYR A 218 -11.23 18.68 -10.86
C TYR A 218 -10.71 19.59 -11.99
N PRO A 219 -11.59 20.04 -12.91
CA PRO A 219 -11.13 20.63 -14.19
C PRO A 219 -10.47 22.01 -14.02
N ARG A 220 -10.78 22.74 -12.94
CA ARG A 220 -10.24 24.09 -12.73
C ARG A 220 -8.84 24.08 -12.14
N PHE A 221 -8.42 23.01 -11.48
CA PHE A 221 -7.04 22.93 -11.01
C PHE A 221 -6.05 22.91 -12.18
N ASN A 222 -4.98 23.68 -12.03
CA ASN A 222 -3.89 23.76 -13.00
C ASN A 222 -2.49 23.62 -12.36
N LYS A 223 -2.41 23.61 -11.02
CA LYS A 223 -1.16 23.47 -10.26
C LYS A 223 -1.24 22.31 -9.29
N LEU A 224 -0.09 21.68 -9.05
CA LEU A 224 0.11 20.58 -8.13
C LEU A 224 1.37 20.81 -7.28
N GLY A 225 1.29 20.51 -6.00
CA GLY A 225 2.44 20.24 -5.13
C GLY A 225 2.32 18.86 -4.54
N VAL A 226 3.43 18.14 -4.43
CA VAL A 226 3.47 16.76 -3.90
C VAL A 226 4.45 16.71 -2.74
N GLY A 227 3.97 16.37 -1.56
CA GLY A 227 4.79 16.12 -0.37
C GLY A 227 4.91 14.65 -0.08
N TYR A 228 6.10 14.22 0.28
CA TYR A 228 6.39 12.89 0.78
C TYR A 228 7.26 12.97 2.03
N CYS A 229 6.93 12.16 3.04
CA CYS A 229 7.74 12.00 4.25
C CYS A 229 7.78 10.54 4.65
N TYR A 230 8.97 10.02 4.90
CA TYR A 230 9.17 8.73 5.55
C TYR A 230 9.38 8.97 7.05
N ASP A 231 8.54 8.37 7.88
CA ASP A 231 8.66 8.40 9.34
C ASP A 231 8.25 7.03 9.91
N PRO A 232 9.21 6.22 10.38
CA PRO A 232 8.93 4.88 10.90
C PRO A 232 8.12 4.89 12.21
N ASN A 233 8.04 6.04 12.88
CA ASN A 233 7.33 6.23 14.15
C ASN A 233 6.05 7.07 13.98
N GLY A 234 5.64 7.34 12.75
CA GLY A 234 4.49 8.17 12.47
C GLY A 234 3.15 7.55 12.89
N VAL A 235 2.13 8.39 13.06
CA VAL A 235 0.80 7.96 13.54
C VAL A 235 0.10 7.02 12.58
N GLY A 236 -0.79 6.18 13.11
CA GLY A 236 -1.60 5.24 12.32
C GLY A 236 -0.85 3.98 11.88
N GLY A 237 0.40 3.77 12.36
CA GLY A 237 1.22 2.63 11.96
C GLY A 237 1.79 2.73 10.55
N TYR A 238 1.64 3.88 9.91
CA TYR A 238 2.23 4.14 8.59
C TYR A 238 3.70 4.54 8.73
N GLN A 239 4.48 4.31 7.65
CA GLN A 239 5.85 4.78 7.55
C GLN A 239 6.03 5.78 6.40
N HIS A 240 5.14 5.74 5.42
CA HIS A 240 5.15 6.58 4.24
C HIS A 240 3.94 7.51 4.27
N TYR A 241 4.16 8.80 4.10
CA TYR A 241 3.13 9.83 4.19
C TYR A 241 3.16 10.70 2.96
N TRP A 242 2.00 10.91 2.35
CA TRP A 242 1.86 11.59 1.07
C TRP A 242 0.82 12.69 1.13
N VAL A 243 1.12 13.78 0.46
CA VAL A 243 0.22 14.93 0.30
C VAL A 243 0.21 15.39 -1.14
N GLN A 244 -0.97 15.65 -1.67
CA GLN A 244 -1.16 16.46 -2.87
C GLN A 244 -1.85 17.76 -2.45
N LEU A 245 -1.32 18.89 -2.87
CA LEU A 245 -1.98 20.19 -2.83
C LEU A 245 -2.26 20.65 -4.25
N PHE A 246 -3.50 21.02 -4.51
CA PHE A 246 -3.98 21.50 -5.80
C PHE A 246 -4.37 22.96 -5.69
N GLN A 247 -4.26 23.71 -6.81
CA GLN A 247 -4.77 25.09 -6.93
C GLN A 247 -5.17 25.41 -8.36
N GLU A 248 -6.11 26.36 -8.49
CA GLU A 248 -6.51 27.00 -9.76
C GLU A 248 -5.46 27.97 -10.27
#